data_c632594ac2fc91079eb3210f1f014241
#
_entry.id   c632594ac2fc91079eb3210f1f014241
#
_cell.length_a   1.000
_cell.length_b   1.000
_cell.length_c   1.000
_cell.angle_alpha   90.00
_cell.angle_beta   90.00
_cell.angle_gamma   90.00
#
_symmetry.space_group_name_H-M   'P 1'
#
loop_
_entity.id
_entity.type
_entity.pdbx_description
1 polymer ?
#
loop_
_entity_poly.entity_id
_entity_poly.type
_entity_poly.pdbx_seq_one_letter_code
_entity_poly.pdbx_strand_id
1 'polypeptide(L)'
;MDISQVLSVLSKNVKRSIILHLFTCHQTECDVQMLVHLLKEKQSNVSKHLNDLRTLNIVDVNKKGLYNYYFLNEEFKEKYFNLLTIIYQYHKQNIDCECLKDGHIK
;
A
#
# COMPACT_ATOMS: atom_id res chain seq x y z
N MET A 1 -2.41 14.82 10.07
CA MET A 1 -3.58 14.11 9.54
C MET A 1 -4.38 13.56 10.71
N ASP A 2 -5.67 13.79 10.73
CA ASP A 2 -6.47 13.31 11.83
C ASP A 2 -7.07 11.94 11.51
N ILE A 3 -7.68 11.34 12.51
CA ILE A 3 -8.20 9.98 12.35
C ILE A 3 -9.33 9.93 11.32
N SER A 4 -10.09 10.99 11.17
CA SER A 4 -11.16 11.00 10.17
C SER A 4 -10.61 10.89 8.77
N GLN A 5 -9.51 11.56 8.49
CA GLN A 5 -8.86 11.44 7.19
C GLN A 5 -8.33 10.03 6.96
N VAL A 6 -7.73 9.45 7.98
CA VAL A 6 -7.20 8.09 7.88
C VAL A 6 -8.34 7.11 7.58
N LEU A 7 -9.44 7.22 8.30
CA LEU A 7 -10.56 6.31 8.09
C LEU A 7 -11.18 6.52 6.72
N SER A 8 -11.25 7.77 6.26
CA SER A 8 -11.78 8.06 4.94
C SER A 8 -10.95 7.39 3.86
N VAL A 9 -9.63 7.48 3.98
CA VAL A 9 -8.73 6.85 3.01
C VAL A 9 -8.90 5.34 3.05
N LEU A 10 -8.92 4.77 4.24
CA LEU A 10 -9.02 3.32 4.38
C LEU A 10 -10.38 2.78 3.98
N SER A 11 -11.38 3.64 3.85
CA SER A 11 -12.69 3.21 3.38
C SER A 11 -12.73 3.00 1.87
N LYS A 12 -11.73 3.52 1.15
CA LYS A 12 -11.67 3.38 -0.30
C LYS A 12 -10.94 2.10 -0.65
N ASN A 13 -11.59 1.26 -1.42
CA ASN A 13 -11.09 -0.08 -1.72
C ASN A 13 -9.66 -0.11 -2.25
N VAL A 14 -9.41 0.63 -3.30
CA VAL A 14 -8.09 0.59 -3.94
C VAL A 14 -7.03 1.19 -3.03
N LYS A 15 -7.33 2.33 -2.39
CA LYS A 15 -6.38 2.96 -1.50
C LYS A 15 -6.06 2.06 -0.31
N ARG A 16 -7.07 1.42 0.25
CA ARG A 16 -6.86 0.49 1.37
C ARG A 16 -6.00 -0.68 0.93
N SER A 17 -6.26 -1.22 -0.25
CA SER A 17 -5.47 -2.34 -0.76
C SER A 17 -4.01 -1.95 -0.94
N ILE A 18 -3.75 -0.76 -1.47
CA ILE A 18 -2.38 -0.29 -1.64
C ILE A 18 -1.69 -0.18 -0.27
N ILE A 19 -2.35 0.47 0.67
CA ILE A 19 -1.76 0.68 1.99
C ILE A 19 -1.46 -0.64 2.67
N LEU A 20 -2.40 -1.56 2.64
CA LEU A 20 -2.20 -2.84 3.32
C LEU A 20 -1.17 -3.71 2.63
N HIS A 21 -1.08 -3.62 1.30
CA HIS A 21 -0.03 -4.33 0.60
C HIS A 21 1.34 -3.82 1.00
N LEU A 22 1.51 -2.50 1.00
CA LEU A 22 2.80 -1.92 1.39
C LEU A 22 3.12 -2.17 2.86
N PHE A 23 2.08 -2.25 3.67
CA PHE A 23 2.26 -2.54 5.11
C PHE A 23 2.75 -3.96 5.34
N THR A 24 2.26 -4.91 4.55
CA THR A 24 2.53 -6.32 4.81
C THR A 24 3.56 -6.92 3.86
N CYS A 25 3.96 -6.20 2.82
CA CYS A 25 4.92 -6.74 1.86
C CYS A 25 6.29 -6.86 2.51
N HIS A 26 6.87 -8.03 2.45
CA HIS A 26 8.15 -8.25 3.10
C HIS A 26 9.30 -7.52 2.39
N GLN A 27 9.09 -7.09 1.17
CA GLN A 27 10.11 -6.31 0.46
C GLN A 27 10.03 -4.83 0.78
N THR A 28 9.00 -4.40 1.44
CA THR A 28 8.77 -3.03 1.89
C THR A 28 8.60 -1.97 0.81
N GLU A 29 9.02 -2.24 -0.41
CA GLU A 29 8.88 -1.31 -1.55
C GLU A 29 8.28 -2.04 -2.72
N CYS A 30 7.39 -1.37 -3.45
CA CYS A 30 6.80 -1.94 -4.66
C CYS A 30 6.69 -0.88 -5.73
N ASP A 31 6.98 -1.25 -6.98
CA ASP A 31 6.79 -0.30 -8.05
C ASP A 31 5.32 -0.35 -8.52
N VAL A 32 4.97 0.62 -9.38
CA VAL A 32 3.58 0.75 -9.79
C VAL A 32 3.12 -0.46 -10.60
N GLN A 33 4.02 -1.09 -11.35
CA GLN A 33 3.63 -2.24 -12.17
C GLN A 33 3.22 -3.43 -11.31
N MET A 34 3.93 -3.64 -10.21
CA MET A 34 3.56 -4.70 -9.29
C MET A 34 2.17 -4.45 -8.70
N LEU A 35 1.90 -3.19 -8.34
CA LEU A 35 0.59 -2.86 -7.79
C LEU A 35 -0.52 -3.01 -8.82
N VAL A 36 -0.24 -2.62 -10.06
CA VAL A 36 -1.21 -2.79 -11.15
C VAL A 36 -1.56 -4.27 -11.31
N HIS A 37 -0.54 -5.11 -11.35
CA HIS A 37 -0.74 -6.54 -11.52
C HIS A 37 -1.51 -7.13 -10.34
N LEU A 38 -1.11 -6.77 -9.14
CA LEU A 38 -1.71 -7.32 -7.94
C LEU A 38 -3.16 -6.91 -7.78
N LEU A 39 -3.45 -5.64 -8.02
CA LEU A 39 -4.79 -5.10 -7.79
C LEU A 39 -5.70 -5.29 -8.99
N LYS A 40 -5.14 -5.66 -10.14
CA LYS A 40 -5.89 -5.81 -11.38
C LYS A 40 -6.63 -4.54 -11.75
N GLU A 41 -5.93 -3.41 -11.56
CA GLU A 41 -6.45 -2.10 -11.88
C GLU A 41 -5.62 -1.49 -13.00
N LYS A 42 -6.19 -0.48 -13.68
CA LYS A 42 -5.44 0.23 -14.71
C LYS A 42 -4.31 1.03 -14.07
N GLN A 43 -3.19 1.14 -14.80
CA GLN A 43 -2.05 1.88 -14.28
C GLN A 43 -2.41 3.33 -13.94
N SER A 44 -3.20 3.99 -14.78
CA SER A 44 -3.58 5.38 -14.51
C SER A 44 -4.35 5.50 -13.22
N ASN A 45 -5.17 4.51 -12.92
CA ASN A 45 -5.95 4.51 -11.69
C ASN A 45 -5.06 4.30 -10.46
N VAL A 46 -4.14 3.34 -10.56
CA VAL A 46 -3.21 3.08 -9.47
C VAL A 46 -2.32 4.30 -9.22
N SER A 47 -1.81 4.90 -10.30
CA SER A 47 -0.95 6.08 -10.18
C SER A 47 -1.67 7.23 -9.54
N LYS A 48 -2.94 7.42 -9.88
CA LYS A 48 -3.74 8.49 -9.27
C LYS A 48 -3.89 8.28 -7.77
N HIS A 49 -4.21 7.04 -7.37
CA HIS A 49 -4.36 6.75 -5.95
C HIS A 49 -3.04 6.89 -5.19
N LEU A 50 -1.94 6.45 -5.82
CA LEU A 50 -0.63 6.62 -5.19
C LEU A 50 -0.30 8.10 -5.00
N ASN A 51 -0.63 8.92 -6.00
CA ASN A 51 -0.38 10.34 -5.90
C ASN A 51 -1.20 10.97 -4.78
N ASP A 52 -2.45 10.57 -4.65
CA ASP A 52 -3.29 11.04 -3.55
C ASP A 52 -2.69 10.67 -2.21
N LEU A 53 -2.21 9.44 -2.09
CA LEU A 53 -1.63 8.97 -0.83
C LEU A 53 -0.32 9.68 -0.51
N ARG A 54 0.45 10.02 -1.53
CA ARG A 54 1.68 10.81 -1.33
C ARG A 54 1.35 12.20 -0.82
N THR A 55 0.33 12.81 -1.39
CA THR A 55 -0.08 14.15 -0.97
C THR A 55 -0.47 14.18 0.50
N LEU A 56 -1.03 13.08 0.99
CA LEU A 56 -1.42 12.97 2.38
C LEU A 56 -0.28 12.46 3.29
N ASN A 57 0.89 12.23 2.72
CA ASN A 57 2.06 11.73 3.47
C ASN A 57 1.85 10.34 4.04
N ILE A 58 1.02 9.55 3.38
CA ILE A 58 0.82 8.16 3.77
C ILE A 58 1.83 7.27 3.08
N VAL A 59 2.17 7.62 1.84
CA VAL A 59 3.08 6.85 1.01
C VAL A 59 4.20 7.77 0.54
N ASP A 60 5.40 7.23 0.48
CA ASP A 60 6.56 7.91 -0.07
C ASP A 60 7.05 7.17 -1.29
N VAL A 61 7.90 7.81 -2.06
CA VAL A 61 8.43 7.21 -3.26
C VAL A 61 9.95 7.35 -3.27
N ASN A 62 10.59 6.30 -3.77
CA ASN A 62 12.05 6.27 -3.92
C ASN A 62 12.33 5.98 -5.39
N LYS A 63 13.03 6.90 -6.05
CA LYS A 63 13.35 6.72 -7.46
C LYS A 63 14.66 5.97 -7.59
N LYS A 64 14.64 4.90 -8.37
CA LYS A 64 15.84 4.11 -8.64
C LYS A 64 15.91 3.89 -10.14
N GLY A 65 16.76 4.64 -10.80
CA GLY A 65 16.87 4.58 -12.25
C GLY A 65 15.57 5.01 -12.91
N LEU A 66 14.98 4.12 -13.70
CA LEU A 66 13.75 4.42 -14.42
C LEU A 66 12.50 4.07 -13.63
N TYR A 67 12.66 3.56 -12.42
CA TYR A 67 11.54 3.04 -11.66
C TYR A 67 11.26 3.87 -10.42
N ASN A 68 9.99 3.94 -10.06
CA ASN A 68 9.55 4.56 -8.82
C ASN A 68 9.08 3.44 -7.89
N TYR A 69 9.68 3.36 -6.72
CA TYR A 69 9.30 2.36 -5.73
C TYR A 69 8.58 3.06 -4.59
N TYR A 70 7.41 2.56 -4.27
CA TYR A 70 6.54 3.17 -3.26
C TYR A 70 6.61 2.37 -1.97
N PHE A 71 6.54 3.07 -0.85
CA PHE A 71 6.57 2.44 0.46
C PHE A 71 5.78 3.29 1.44
N LEU A 72 5.36 2.67 2.54
CA LEU A 72 4.61 3.39 3.55
C LEU A 72 5.51 4.38 4.27
N ASN A 73 5.00 5.59 4.47
CA ASN A 73 5.69 6.59 5.28
C ASN A 73 5.92 6.01 6.68
N GLU A 74 7.12 6.17 7.20
CA GLU A 74 7.48 5.56 8.48
C GLU A 74 6.66 6.09 9.64
N GLU A 75 6.45 7.39 9.69
CA GLU A 75 5.65 7.98 10.76
C GLU A 75 4.23 7.47 10.74
N PHE A 76 3.66 7.39 9.54
CA PHE A 76 2.30 6.89 9.39
C PHE A 76 2.23 5.43 9.81
N LYS A 77 3.20 4.65 9.38
CA LYS A 77 3.23 3.23 9.69
C LYS A 77 3.31 2.98 11.19
N GLU A 78 4.19 3.72 11.87
CA GLU A 78 4.36 3.54 13.31
C GLU A 78 3.12 4.01 14.06
N LYS A 79 2.59 5.15 13.67
CA LYS A 79 1.46 5.73 14.39
C LYS A 79 0.22 4.84 14.30
N TYR A 80 0.00 4.25 13.14
CA TYR A 80 -1.22 3.47 12.90
C TYR A 80 -0.97 1.97 12.79
N PHE A 81 0.16 1.51 13.32
CA PHE A 81 0.55 0.12 13.21
C PHE A 81 -0.54 -0.84 13.71
N ASN A 82 -1.06 -0.57 14.90
CA ASN A 82 -2.08 -1.45 15.47
C ASN A 82 -3.37 -1.42 14.67
N LEU A 83 -3.76 -0.23 14.24
CA LEU A 83 -4.96 -0.10 13.42
C LEU A 83 -4.83 -0.86 12.11
N LEU A 84 -3.68 -0.72 11.45
CA LEU A 84 -3.45 -1.39 10.18
C LEU A 84 -3.40 -2.90 10.34
N THR A 85 -2.84 -3.38 11.44
CA THR A 85 -2.80 -4.80 11.73
C THR A 85 -4.21 -5.37 11.85
N ILE A 86 -5.07 -4.68 12.57
CA ILE A 86 -6.43 -5.15 12.74
C ILE A 86 -7.18 -5.13 11.40
N ILE A 87 -7.05 -4.04 10.67
CA ILE A 87 -7.73 -3.92 9.38
C ILE A 87 -7.26 -5.00 8.42
N TYR A 88 -5.98 -5.28 8.42
CA TYR A 88 -5.42 -6.30 7.55
C TYR A 88 -6.07 -7.66 7.80
N GLN A 89 -6.34 -7.97 9.07
CA GLN A 89 -6.94 -9.25 9.41
C GLN A 89 -8.31 -9.44 8.77
N TYR A 90 -9.03 -8.34 8.54
CA TYR A 90 -10.34 -8.41 7.91
C TYR A 90 -10.29 -8.27 6.41
N HIS A 91 -9.14 -7.89 5.87
CA HIS A 91 -8.99 -7.62 4.44
C HIS A 91 -8.18 -8.69 3.71
N LYS A 92 -7.46 -9.49 4.43
CA LYS A 92 -6.38 -10.29 3.85
C LYS A 92 -6.80 -11.29 2.79
N GLN A 93 -8.06 -11.70 2.80
CA GLN A 93 -8.49 -12.58 1.77
C GLN A 93 -8.52 -11.96 0.41
N ASN A 94 -8.53 -10.65 0.34
CA ASN A 94 -8.70 -9.94 -0.90
C ASN A 94 -7.39 -9.48 -1.50
N ILE A 95 -6.29 -9.75 -0.84
CA ILE A 95 -5.02 -9.29 -1.37
C ILE A 95 -3.90 -10.22 -0.95
N ASP A 96 -3.07 -10.61 -1.91
CA ASP A 96 -1.91 -11.43 -1.69
C ASP A 96 -0.70 -10.71 -2.21
N CYS A 97 0.33 -10.59 -1.41
CA CYS A 97 1.56 -9.99 -1.87
C CYS A 97 2.30 -10.96 -2.77
N GLU A 98 2.61 -10.52 -3.98
CA GLU A 98 3.36 -11.34 -4.92
C GLU A 98 4.71 -11.77 -4.36
N CYS A 99 5.27 -10.97 -3.49
CA CYS A 99 6.54 -11.29 -2.87
C CYS A 99 6.47 -12.59 -2.09
N LEU A 100 5.33 -12.90 -1.52
CA LEU A 100 5.18 -14.09 -0.71
C LEU A 100 5.00 -15.35 -1.55
N LYS A 101 4.74 -15.18 -2.82
CA LYS A 101 4.51 -16.33 -3.69
C LYS A 101 5.78 -16.93 -4.24
N ASP A 102 6.90 -16.32 -3.96
CA ASP A 102 8.16 -16.81 -4.47
C ASP A 102 8.79 -17.85 -3.56
N GLY A 103 8.00 -18.73 -3.07
CA GLY A 103 8.52 -19.78 -2.25
C GLY A 103 8.67 -19.43 -0.79
N HIS A 104 8.21 -18.30 -0.42
CA HIS A 104 8.23 -17.95 0.97
C HIS A 104 7.07 -18.58 1.60
N ILE A 105 7.25 -19.01 2.60
CA ILE A 105 6.28 -19.59 3.17
C ILE A 105 5.25 -19.12 3.59
N LYS A 106 4.62 -19.24 3.88
CA LYS A 106 3.56 -18.77 4.23
C LYS A 106 3.06 -19.50 5.13
#